data_449019494c86d26b8badb90a31c1cd46
#
_entry.id   449019494c86d26b8badb90a31c1cd46
#
_cell.length_a   1.000
_cell.length_b   1.000
_cell.length_c   1.000
_cell.angle_alpha   90.00
_cell.angle_beta   90.00
_cell.angle_gamma   90.00
#
_symmetry.space_group_name_H-M   'P 1'
#
loop_
_entity.id
_entity.type
_entity.pdbx_description
1 polymer ?
#
loop_
_entity_poly.entity_id
_entity_poly.type
_entity_poly.pdbx_seq_one_letter_code
_entity_poly.pdbx_strand_id
1 'polypeptide(L)'
;MNLKQVIEPKSIAVIGVSLSNPFNPANVIFTKNRLRYQARTYCINPKGGKLYGDTVYTSISEIPEKVDLAIFSIRADMIPRSMEECIAAGVSGGIIISGGFSESGRQDLQEEIVRIATTHSFPVLGPNCLGIFSPPHIDTFFLPNERLIDLKKGNVALISQSGGILVDLTIRLTQEGVGISRAVSIGNKAVLDEVDLL
;
A
#
# COMPACT_ATOMS: atom_id res chain seq x y z
N MET A 1 10.27 6.34 14.02
CA MET A 1 9.96 6.68 12.61
C MET A 1 8.75 7.60 12.54
N ASN A 2 8.64 8.48 11.54
CA ASN A 2 7.42 9.30 11.39
C ASN A 2 6.41 8.55 10.49
N LEU A 3 5.41 7.92 11.10
CA LEU A 3 4.41 7.13 10.37
C LEU A 3 3.27 7.96 9.75
N LYS A 4 3.23 9.27 10.03
CA LYS A 4 2.15 10.12 9.52
C LYS A 4 2.02 10.05 7.99
N GLN A 5 3.14 10.06 7.27
CA GLN A 5 3.16 9.99 5.81
C GLN A 5 2.82 8.59 5.25
N VAL A 6 2.88 7.55 6.08
CA VAL A 6 2.42 6.20 5.71
C VAL A 6 0.91 6.08 5.90
N ILE A 7 0.37 6.67 6.96
CA ILE A 7 -1.05 6.54 7.36
C ILE A 7 -1.93 7.62 6.70
N GLU A 8 -1.40 8.84 6.52
CA GLU A 8 -2.09 10.01 5.96
C GLU A 8 -1.23 10.67 4.86
N PRO A 9 -0.87 9.94 3.79
CA PRO A 9 -0.05 10.47 2.72
C PRO A 9 -0.81 11.55 1.94
N LYS A 10 -0.10 12.56 1.44
CA LYS A 10 -0.61 13.55 0.51
C LYS A 10 -0.45 13.12 -0.94
N SER A 11 0.52 12.25 -1.19
CA SER A 11 0.80 11.68 -2.51
C SER A 11 1.24 10.23 -2.42
N ILE A 12 0.80 9.42 -3.37
CA ILE A 12 1.12 7.99 -3.45
C ILE A 12 1.57 7.60 -4.85
N ALA A 13 2.53 6.68 -4.94
CA ALA A 13 2.91 6.02 -6.18
C ALA A 13 2.57 4.54 -6.13
N VAL A 14 1.72 4.08 -7.04
CA VAL A 14 1.35 2.67 -7.17
C VAL A 14 2.23 2.01 -8.22
N ILE A 15 3.12 1.13 -7.77
CA ILE A 15 4.13 0.47 -8.59
C ILE A 15 3.64 -0.92 -8.99
N GLY A 16 3.60 -1.18 -10.30
CA GLY A 16 3.17 -2.46 -10.86
C GLY A 16 1.77 -2.45 -11.46
N VAL A 17 1.26 -1.28 -11.86
CA VAL A 17 0.01 -1.22 -12.63
C VAL A 17 0.12 -2.00 -13.93
N SER A 18 -0.98 -2.59 -14.37
CA SER A 18 -1.06 -3.32 -15.62
C SER A 18 -1.73 -2.49 -16.71
N LEU A 19 -1.12 -2.43 -17.90
CA LEU A 19 -1.72 -1.76 -19.05
C LEU A 19 -2.80 -2.60 -19.75
N SER A 20 -2.88 -3.90 -19.43
CA SER A 20 -3.77 -4.85 -20.11
C SER A 20 -4.77 -5.56 -19.20
N ASN A 21 -4.55 -5.58 -17.88
CA ASN A 21 -5.43 -6.23 -16.93
C ASN A 21 -6.00 -5.23 -15.93
N PRO A 22 -7.25 -4.76 -16.10
CA PRO A 22 -7.87 -3.79 -15.20
C PRO A 22 -8.11 -4.33 -13.78
N PHE A 23 -8.17 -5.67 -13.61
CA PHE A 23 -8.37 -6.33 -12.32
C PHE A 23 -7.07 -6.61 -11.55
N ASN A 24 -5.93 -6.15 -12.08
CA ASN A 24 -4.66 -6.23 -11.34
C ASN A 24 -4.79 -5.46 -10.02
N PRO A 25 -4.29 -5.98 -8.87
CA PRO A 25 -4.36 -5.32 -7.57
C PRO A 25 -3.88 -3.86 -7.60
N ALA A 26 -2.77 -3.57 -8.29
CA ALA A 26 -2.28 -2.21 -8.45
C ALA A 26 -3.29 -1.29 -9.17
N ASN A 27 -3.98 -1.80 -10.19
CA ASN A 27 -4.99 -1.02 -10.92
C ASN A 27 -6.20 -0.71 -10.05
N VAL A 28 -6.64 -1.67 -9.24
CA VAL A 28 -7.74 -1.46 -8.28
C VAL A 28 -7.36 -0.38 -7.27
N ILE A 29 -6.17 -0.46 -6.68
CA ILE A 29 -5.65 0.54 -5.73
C ILE A 29 -5.54 1.91 -6.40
N PHE A 30 -4.91 1.98 -7.59
CA PHE A 30 -4.75 3.22 -8.35
C PHE A 30 -6.10 3.90 -8.63
N THR A 31 -7.03 3.15 -9.25
CA THR A 31 -8.33 3.69 -9.66
C THR A 31 -9.14 4.17 -8.47
N LYS A 32 -9.16 3.40 -7.38
CA LYS A 32 -9.91 3.75 -6.18
C LYS A 32 -9.37 5.02 -5.52
N ASN A 33 -8.06 5.13 -5.33
CA ASN A 33 -7.47 6.31 -4.72
C ASN A 33 -7.63 7.56 -5.59
N ARG A 34 -7.37 7.43 -6.89
CA ARG A 34 -7.57 8.51 -7.85
C ARG A 34 -8.98 9.12 -7.83
N LEU A 35 -10.00 8.30 -7.61
CA LEU A 35 -11.41 8.73 -7.73
C LEU A 35 -12.06 9.12 -6.41
N ARG A 36 -11.59 8.61 -5.27
CA ARG A 36 -12.33 8.67 -4.01
C ARG A 36 -11.53 9.22 -2.83
N TYR A 37 -10.21 9.29 -2.93
CA TYR A 37 -9.34 9.66 -1.81
C TYR A 37 -8.56 10.94 -2.09
N GLN A 38 -8.05 11.55 -1.04
CA GLN A 38 -7.41 12.87 -1.12
C GLN A 38 -5.95 12.80 -1.59
N ALA A 39 -5.28 11.67 -1.42
CA ALA A 39 -3.89 11.51 -1.85
C ALA A 39 -3.77 11.62 -3.38
N ARG A 40 -2.91 12.51 -3.86
CA ARG A 40 -2.55 12.53 -5.29
C ARG A 40 -1.93 11.19 -5.66
N THR A 41 -2.48 10.56 -6.71
CA THR A 41 -2.16 9.17 -7.02
C THR A 41 -1.46 9.07 -8.36
N TYR A 42 -0.24 8.53 -8.35
CA TYR A 42 0.59 8.26 -9.51
C TYR A 42 0.70 6.76 -9.76
N CYS A 43 0.89 6.36 -11.00
CA CYS A 43 1.06 4.96 -11.36
C CYS A 43 2.35 4.73 -12.14
N ILE A 44 3.02 3.61 -11.82
CA ILE A 44 4.32 3.25 -12.38
C ILE A 44 4.25 1.87 -13.04
N ASN A 45 4.75 1.81 -14.28
CA ASN A 45 5.04 0.60 -15.00
C ASN A 45 6.24 0.84 -15.94
N PRO A 46 7.26 -0.03 -16.00
CA PRO A 46 8.44 0.18 -16.87
C PRO A 46 8.15 0.40 -18.35
N LYS A 47 6.96 0.02 -18.82
CA LYS A 47 6.54 0.25 -20.22
C LYS A 47 6.04 1.67 -20.48
N GLY A 48 5.79 2.45 -19.42
CA GLY A 48 5.19 3.78 -19.57
C GLY A 48 3.81 3.74 -20.22
N GLY A 49 3.38 4.89 -20.76
CA GLY A 49 2.13 4.99 -21.53
C GLY A 49 1.02 5.73 -20.80
N LYS A 50 -0.21 5.30 -21.00
CA LYS A 50 -1.40 5.88 -20.34
C LYS A 50 -2.31 4.80 -19.75
N LEU A 51 -2.86 5.09 -18.57
CA LEU A 51 -3.85 4.25 -17.90
C LEU A 51 -5.04 5.13 -17.49
N TYR A 52 -6.22 4.86 -18.03
CA TYR A 52 -7.45 5.66 -17.83
C TYR A 52 -7.27 7.17 -18.09
N GLY A 53 -6.40 7.51 -19.03
CA GLY A 53 -6.08 8.91 -19.40
C GLY A 53 -4.89 9.53 -18.64
N ASP A 54 -4.49 8.95 -17.51
CA ASP A 54 -3.34 9.42 -16.74
C ASP A 54 -2.01 8.90 -17.29
N THR A 55 -0.95 9.64 -17.04
CA THR A 55 0.41 9.23 -17.39
C THR A 55 0.87 8.07 -16.52
N VAL A 56 1.34 7.01 -17.15
CA VAL A 56 2.05 5.91 -16.47
C VAL A 56 3.54 6.23 -16.56
N TYR A 57 4.16 6.52 -15.43
CA TYR A 57 5.59 6.81 -15.33
C TYR A 57 6.39 5.53 -15.45
N THR A 58 7.61 5.61 -16.01
CA THR A 58 8.48 4.43 -16.11
C THR A 58 9.26 4.16 -14.83
N SER A 59 9.47 5.22 -14.02
CA SER A 59 10.15 5.15 -12.72
C SER A 59 9.60 6.20 -11.75
N ILE A 60 9.93 6.03 -10.47
CA ILE A 60 9.55 6.98 -9.41
C ILE A 60 10.18 8.36 -9.61
N SER A 61 11.39 8.42 -10.19
CA SER A 61 12.12 9.66 -10.41
C SER A 61 11.54 10.57 -11.51
N GLU A 62 10.65 10.04 -12.34
CA GLU A 62 9.96 10.82 -13.37
C GLU A 62 8.72 11.57 -12.83
N ILE A 63 8.25 11.24 -11.63
CA ILE A 63 7.11 11.92 -11.02
C ILE A 63 7.50 13.37 -10.68
N PRO A 64 6.68 14.37 -11.08
CA PRO A 64 7.08 15.78 -11.02
C PRO A 64 7.07 16.39 -9.60
N GLU A 65 6.75 15.58 -8.58
CA GLU A 65 6.77 16.00 -7.17
C GLU A 65 7.30 14.91 -6.26
N LYS A 66 7.63 15.29 -5.02
CA LYS A 66 7.98 14.31 -3.99
C LYS A 66 6.76 13.45 -3.63
N VAL A 67 6.94 12.14 -3.66
CA VAL A 67 5.93 11.16 -3.25
C VAL A 67 6.10 10.82 -1.78
N ASP A 68 5.01 10.81 -1.01
CA ASP A 68 5.04 10.44 0.40
C ASP A 68 5.12 8.91 0.58
N LEU A 69 4.35 8.13 -0.18
CA LEU A 69 4.19 6.70 0.04
C LEU A 69 4.26 5.92 -1.28
N ALA A 70 5.10 4.88 -1.32
CA ALA A 70 5.14 3.92 -2.42
C ALA A 70 4.33 2.67 -2.07
N ILE A 71 3.51 2.18 -3.02
CA ILE A 71 2.75 0.94 -2.89
C ILE A 71 3.28 -0.05 -3.91
N PHE A 72 3.89 -1.12 -3.41
CA PHE A 72 4.54 -2.14 -4.25
C PHE A 72 3.60 -3.31 -4.50
N SER A 73 3.19 -3.49 -5.75
CA SER A 73 2.39 -4.61 -6.24
C SER A 73 3.10 -5.25 -7.44
N ILE A 74 4.34 -5.64 -7.23
CA ILE A 74 5.26 -6.26 -8.20
C ILE A 74 5.80 -7.57 -7.63
N ARG A 75 6.50 -8.37 -8.42
CA ARG A 75 7.13 -9.62 -7.97
C ARG A 75 8.10 -9.36 -6.80
N ALA A 76 8.16 -10.29 -5.86
CA ALA A 76 8.96 -10.16 -4.64
C ALA A 76 10.45 -9.90 -4.92
N ASP A 77 11.01 -10.57 -5.93
CA ASP A 77 12.41 -10.41 -6.33
C ASP A 77 12.77 -9.03 -6.90
N MET A 78 11.78 -8.23 -7.28
CA MET A 78 11.97 -6.85 -7.75
C MET A 78 11.83 -5.80 -6.64
N ILE A 79 11.30 -6.18 -5.48
CA ILE A 79 11.00 -5.24 -4.38
C ILE A 79 12.26 -4.57 -3.83
N PRO A 80 13.36 -5.28 -3.50
CA PRO A 80 14.54 -4.65 -2.91
C PRO A 80 15.06 -3.48 -3.75
N ARG A 81 15.27 -3.71 -5.05
CA ARG A 81 15.72 -2.67 -5.98
C ARG A 81 14.72 -1.51 -6.07
N SER A 82 13.42 -1.81 -6.17
CA SER A 82 12.39 -0.78 -6.26
C SER A 82 12.30 0.06 -4.99
N MET A 83 12.55 -0.53 -3.81
CA MET A 83 12.67 0.21 -2.54
C MET A 83 13.86 1.18 -2.57
N GLU A 84 15.04 0.73 -3.01
CA GLU A 84 16.22 1.59 -3.11
C GLU A 84 15.97 2.78 -4.06
N GLU A 85 15.32 2.54 -5.21
CA GLU A 85 14.93 3.61 -6.14
C GLU A 85 13.96 4.62 -5.49
N CYS A 86 12.98 4.14 -4.71
CA CYS A 86 12.06 5.01 -3.97
C CYS A 86 12.76 5.81 -2.87
N ILE A 87 13.66 5.19 -2.12
CA ILE A 87 14.46 5.84 -1.08
C ILE A 87 15.33 6.94 -1.69
N ALA A 88 16.01 6.65 -2.80
CA ALA A 88 16.84 7.63 -3.53
C ALA A 88 16.02 8.82 -4.06
N ALA A 89 14.76 8.59 -4.43
CA ALA A 89 13.82 9.65 -4.84
C ALA A 89 13.20 10.41 -3.65
N GLY A 90 13.56 10.06 -2.42
CA GLY A 90 13.08 10.73 -1.20
C GLY A 90 11.67 10.36 -0.78
N VAL A 91 11.15 9.21 -1.20
CA VAL A 91 9.87 8.65 -0.72
C VAL A 91 9.97 8.39 0.79
N SER A 92 8.90 8.63 1.53
CA SER A 92 8.94 8.62 3.00
C SER A 92 8.61 7.26 3.63
N GLY A 93 8.04 6.32 2.87
CA GLY A 93 7.72 4.97 3.33
C GLY A 93 7.10 4.10 2.26
N GLY A 94 6.86 2.84 2.56
CA GLY A 94 6.33 1.87 1.63
C GLY A 94 5.28 0.92 2.20
N ILE A 95 4.41 0.42 1.33
CA ILE A 95 3.50 -0.70 1.59
C ILE A 95 3.77 -1.78 0.57
N ILE A 96 4.13 -2.99 1.01
CA ILE A 96 4.39 -4.13 0.12
C ILE A 96 3.16 -5.04 0.14
N ILE A 97 2.34 -4.94 -0.91
CA ILE A 97 1.13 -5.75 -1.10
C ILE A 97 1.50 -7.19 -1.47
N SER A 98 2.53 -7.34 -2.29
CA SER A 98 2.94 -8.64 -2.84
C SER A 98 3.36 -9.63 -1.75
N GLY A 99 2.97 -10.89 -1.93
CA GLY A 99 3.58 -12.04 -1.26
C GLY A 99 4.80 -12.57 -2.02
N GLY A 100 5.33 -13.70 -1.55
CA GLY A 100 6.51 -14.35 -2.12
C GLY A 100 7.77 -14.14 -1.28
N PHE A 101 7.61 -13.93 0.01
CA PHE A 101 8.68 -13.74 1.00
C PHE A 101 8.77 -14.93 1.97
N SER A 102 8.92 -14.71 3.27
CA SER A 102 9.08 -15.78 4.27
C SER A 102 7.93 -16.79 4.27
N GLU A 103 6.70 -16.36 4.02
CA GLU A 103 5.53 -17.24 3.92
C GLU A 103 5.60 -18.19 2.72
N SER A 104 6.47 -17.90 1.75
CA SER A 104 6.76 -18.74 0.57
C SER A 104 8.15 -19.37 0.62
N GLY A 105 8.81 -19.37 1.81
CA GLY A 105 10.14 -19.91 2.00
C GLY A 105 11.29 -19.01 1.52
N ARG A 106 11.01 -17.76 1.11
CA ARG A 106 12.01 -16.78 0.70
C ARG A 106 12.37 -15.83 1.85
N GLN A 107 12.94 -16.42 2.90
CA GLN A 107 13.42 -15.68 4.06
C GLN A 107 14.55 -14.70 3.67
N ASP A 108 15.39 -15.09 2.71
CA ASP A 108 16.46 -14.29 2.12
C ASP A 108 15.97 -12.92 1.61
N LEU A 109 14.87 -12.92 0.86
CA LEU A 109 14.27 -11.67 0.35
C LEU A 109 13.66 -10.82 1.47
N GLN A 110 13.04 -11.44 2.47
CA GLN A 110 12.49 -10.71 3.60
C GLN A 110 13.58 -10.03 4.42
N GLU A 111 14.68 -10.73 4.69
CA GLU A 111 15.85 -10.16 5.38
C GLU A 111 16.48 -9.02 4.58
N GLU A 112 16.53 -9.12 3.27
CA GLU A 112 17.04 -8.06 2.40
C GLU A 112 16.21 -6.77 2.49
N ILE A 113 14.87 -6.86 2.40
CA ILE A 113 14.00 -5.68 2.56
C ILE A 113 14.09 -5.09 3.97
N VAL A 114 14.22 -5.91 5.02
CA VAL A 114 14.44 -5.46 6.40
C VAL A 114 15.75 -4.68 6.50
N ARG A 115 16.83 -5.21 5.94
CA ARG A 115 18.13 -4.55 5.92
C ARG A 115 18.07 -3.19 5.24
N ILE A 116 17.46 -3.10 4.04
CA ILE A 116 17.30 -1.84 3.30
C ILE A 116 16.48 -0.85 4.13
N ALA A 117 15.33 -1.27 4.64
CA ALA A 117 14.42 -0.43 5.42
C ALA A 117 15.11 0.12 6.68
N THR A 118 15.82 -0.74 7.42
CA THR A 118 16.53 -0.35 8.65
C THR A 118 17.68 0.62 8.37
N THR A 119 18.49 0.33 7.35
CA THR A 119 19.64 1.15 6.96
C THR A 119 19.22 2.59 6.62
N HIS A 120 18.06 2.76 6.01
CA HIS A 120 17.58 4.06 5.55
C HIS A 120 16.47 4.65 6.42
N SER A 121 16.14 4.02 7.55
CA SER A 121 15.01 4.42 8.41
C SER A 121 13.70 4.56 7.61
N PHE A 122 13.50 3.67 6.63
CA PHE A 122 12.38 3.66 5.71
C PHE A 122 11.25 2.76 6.26
N PRO A 123 10.14 3.30 6.76
CA PRO A 123 9.04 2.51 7.31
C PRO A 123 8.37 1.69 6.21
N VAL A 124 8.20 0.40 6.45
CA VAL A 124 7.56 -0.54 5.51
C VAL A 124 6.48 -1.33 6.20
N LEU A 125 5.27 -1.29 5.64
CA LEU A 125 4.16 -2.13 6.04
C LEU A 125 4.09 -3.38 5.13
N GLY A 126 3.88 -4.54 5.71
CA GLY A 126 3.88 -5.82 5.01
C GLY A 126 5.21 -6.59 5.16
N PRO A 127 5.61 -7.36 4.17
CA PRO A 127 4.95 -7.72 2.92
C PRO A 127 3.72 -8.62 3.09
N ASN A 128 3.09 -9.02 1.97
CA ASN A 128 1.95 -9.95 1.96
C ASN A 128 0.76 -9.40 2.77
N CYS A 129 0.32 -8.19 2.50
CA CYS A 129 -0.72 -7.50 3.25
C CYS A 129 -1.75 -6.83 2.33
N LEU A 130 -2.89 -6.41 2.88
CA LEU A 130 -3.81 -5.51 2.19
C LEU A 130 -3.40 -4.03 2.35
N GLY A 131 -2.55 -3.73 3.34
CA GLY A 131 -2.09 -2.39 3.62
C GLY A 131 -3.04 -1.60 4.50
N ILE A 132 -3.44 -0.40 4.08
CA ILE A 132 -4.13 0.58 4.93
C ILE A 132 -5.44 1.04 4.26
N PHE A 133 -6.49 1.12 5.08
CA PHE A 133 -7.67 1.92 4.87
C PHE A 133 -7.66 3.07 5.89
N SER A 134 -7.49 4.30 5.44
CA SER A 134 -7.42 5.51 6.28
C SER A 134 -8.16 6.67 5.59
N PRO A 135 -9.50 6.68 5.64
CA PRO A 135 -10.28 7.74 5.02
C PRO A 135 -10.10 9.09 5.75
N PRO A 136 -10.10 10.21 5.03
CA PRO A 136 -10.28 10.37 3.59
C PRO A 136 -8.99 10.27 2.78
N HIS A 137 -7.85 9.87 3.38
CA HIS A 137 -6.53 9.99 2.79
C HIS A 137 -6.22 8.91 1.75
N ILE A 138 -6.40 7.62 2.13
CA ILE A 138 -5.93 6.47 1.34
C ILE A 138 -6.75 5.20 1.60
N ASP A 139 -6.84 4.35 0.57
CA ASP A 139 -7.31 2.97 0.67
C ASP A 139 -6.49 2.07 -0.27
N THR A 140 -5.65 1.20 0.30
CA THR A 140 -4.85 0.24 -0.47
C THR A 140 -5.47 -1.15 -0.55
N PHE A 141 -6.63 -1.37 0.05
CA PHE A 141 -7.33 -2.66 -0.07
C PHE A 141 -7.75 -2.90 -1.51
N PHE A 142 -7.13 -3.87 -2.16
CA PHE A 142 -7.38 -4.23 -3.56
C PHE A 142 -8.61 -5.11 -3.76
N LEU A 143 -9.65 -4.85 -2.98
CA LEU A 143 -10.93 -5.56 -3.08
C LEU A 143 -11.85 -4.88 -4.08
N PRO A 144 -12.70 -5.66 -4.78
CA PRO A 144 -13.74 -5.10 -5.63
C PRO A 144 -14.61 -4.12 -4.87
N ASN A 145 -15.00 -3.03 -5.54
CA ASN A 145 -15.79 -1.95 -4.93
C ASN A 145 -17.10 -2.42 -4.27
N GLU A 146 -17.66 -3.53 -4.77
CA GLU A 146 -18.90 -4.11 -4.25
C GLU A 146 -18.75 -4.71 -2.84
N ARG A 147 -17.53 -5.03 -2.41
CA ARG A 147 -17.26 -5.59 -1.08
C ARG A 147 -16.95 -4.54 -0.01
N LEU A 148 -16.52 -3.36 -0.40
CA LEU A 148 -16.27 -2.23 0.50
C LEU A 148 -17.42 -1.23 0.36
N ILE A 149 -18.56 -1.62 0.86
CA ILE A 149 -19.73 -0.76 1.05
C ILE A 149 -19.29 0.42 1.93
N ASP A 150 -19.84 1.60 1.69
CA ASP A 150 -19.57 2.84 2.40
C ASP A 150 -19.33 2.65 3.88
N LEU A 151 -18.06 2.52 4.24
CA LEU A 151 -17.66 2.35 5.62
C LEU A 151 -18.02 3.63 6.38
N LYS A 152 -18.91 3.51 7.35
CA LYS A 152 -19.26 4.64 8.20
C LYS A 152 -18.01 5.15 8.90
N LYS A 153 -17.75 6.44 8.79
CA LYS A 153 -16.69 7.10 9.54
C LYS A 153 -16.99 7.01 11.03
N GLY A 154 -16.01 6.58 11.81
CA GLY A 154 -16.12 6.45 13.26
C GLY A 154 -14.77 6.58 13.96
N ASN A 155 -14.67 6.02 15.14
CA ASN A 155 -13.51 6.14 16.01
C ASN A 155 -12.85 4.80 16.36
N VAL A 156 -13.29 3.69 15.74
CA VAL A 156 -12.68 2.38 15.94
C VAL A 156 -11.56 2.18 14.93
N ALA A 157 -10.36 1.86 15.41
CA ALA A 157 -9.25 1.44 14.57
C ALA A 157 -9.05 -0.07 14.67
N LEU A 158 -8.69 -0.71 13.56
CA LEU A 158 -8.45 -2.14 13.48
C LEU A 158 -7.02 -2.38 12.98
N ILE A 159 -6.29 -3.28 13.66
CA ILE A 159 -5.01 -3.79 13.19
C ILE A 159 -5.12 -5.31 13.16
N SER A 160 -4.74 -5.94 12.05
CA SER A 160 -4.77 -7.39 11.89
C SER A 160 -3.59 -7.87 11.06
N GLN A 161 -3.02 -9.00 11.44
CA GLN A 161 -2.06 -9.71 10.62
C GLN A 161 -2.73 -10.21 9.32
N SER A 162 -3.92 -10.78 9.44
CA SER A 162 -4.67 -11.35 8.31
C SER A 162 -5.54 -10.30 7.63
N GLY A 163 -5.30 -10.08 6.33
CA GLY A 163 -6.13 -9.21 5.51
C GLY A 163 -7.57 -9.70 5.38
N GLY A 164 -7.79 -11.02 5.25
CA GLY A 164 -9.13 -11.62 5.14
C GLY A 164 -9.96 -11.36 6.39
N ILE A 165 -9.42 -11.67 7.57
CA ILE A 165 -10.09 -11.42 8.85
C ILE A 165 -10.39 -9.93 9.02
N LEU A 166 -9.45 -9.06 8.65
CA LEU A 166 -9.64 -7.61 8.76
C LEU A 166 -10.84 -7.14 7.92
N VAL A 167 -10.95 -7.63 6.69
CA VAL A 167 -12.08 -7.30 5.80
C VAL A 167 -13.40 -7.76 6.39
N ASP A 168 -13.47 -9.02 6.82
CA ASP A 168 -14.70 -9.59 7.38
C ASP A 168 -15.15 -8.85 8.64
N LEU A 169 -14.21 -8.51 9.54
CA LEU A 169 -14.48 -7.70 10.73
C LEU A 169 -14.94 -6.28 10.35
N THR A 170 -14.30 -5.65 9.38
CA THR A 170 -14.65 -4.30 8.94
C THR A 170 -16.07 -4.26 8.38
N ILE A 171 -16.43 -5.24 7.55
CA ILE A 171 -17.78 -5.37 6.98
C ILE A 171 -18.81 -5.59 8.10
N ARG A 172 -18.55 -6.55 8.98
CA ARG A 172 -19.47 -6.91 10.07
C ARG A 172 -19.72 -5.74 11.02
N LEU A 173 -18.66 -5.09 11.50
CA LEU A 173 -18.77 -3.93 12.39
C LEU A 173 -19.57 -2.79 11.72
N THR A 174 -19.35 -2.54 10.43
CA THR A 174 -20.09 -1.52 9.69
C THR A 174 -21.57 -1.86 9.58
N GLN A 175 -21.93 -3.13 9.36
CA GLN A 175 -23.32 -3.60 9.35
C GLN A 175 -24.01 -3.42 10.70
N GLU A 176 -23.26 -3.60 11.79
CA GLU A 176 -23.72 -3.35 13.16
C GLU A 176 -23.74 -1.86 13.56
N GLY A 177 -23.39 -0.96 12.62
CA GLY A 177 -23.43 0.49 12.84
C GLY A 177 -22.16 1.09 13.45
N VAL A 178 -21.13 0.27 13.65
CA VAL A 178 -19.83 0.74 14.18
C VAL A 178 -19.04 1.43 13.09
N GLY A 179 -18.66 2.69 13.32
CA GLY A 179 -17.83 3.45 12.40
C GLY A 179 -16.35 3.16 12.56
N ILE A 180 -15.67 3.00 11.43
CA ILE A 180 -14.23 2.69 11.35
C ILE A 180 -13.45 3.96 11.03
N SER A 181 -12.44 4.26 11.84
CA SER A 181 -11.50 5.37 11.58
C SER A 181 -10.36 4.92 10.69
N ARG A 182 -9.81 3.74 10.96
CA ARG A 182 -8.69 3.15 10.21
C ARG A 182 -8.74 1.62 10.29
N ALA A 183 -8.22 0.97 9.25
CA ALA A 183 -7.98 -0.46 9.27
C ALA A 183 -6.62 -0.76 8.64
N VAL A 184 -5.77 -1.53 9.32
CA VAL A 184 -4.40 -1.83 8.88
C VAL A 184 -4.19 -3.34 8.86
N SER A 185 -3.81 -3.86 7.67
CA SER A 185 -3.34 -5.24 7.51
C SER A 185 -1.82 -5.23 7.47
N ILE A 186 -1.19 -5.88 8.46
CA ILE A 186 0.28 -5.84 8.61
C ILE A 186 1.02 -6.99 7.91
N GLY A 187 0.31 -8.04 7.45
CA GLY A 187 0.92 -9.16 6.72
C GLY A 187 2.03 -9.86 7.49
N ASN A 188 3.20 -10.03 6.86
CA ASN A 188 4.35 -10.68 7.49
C ASN A 188 5.03 -9.83 8.57
N LYS A 189 4.65 -8.56 8.73
CA LYS A 189 5.23 -7.59 9.69
C LYS A 189 6.76 -7.59 9.73
N ALA A 190 7.37 -7.47 8.56
CA ALA A 190 8.82 -7.58 8.45
C ALA A 190 9.56 -6.39 9.05
N VAL A 191 8.97 -5.18 9.00
CA VAL A 191 9.57 -3.93 9.52
C VAL A 191 8.64 -3.27 10.54
N LEU A 192 7.45 -2.84 10.12
CA LEU A 192 6.45 -2.29 11.04
C LEU A 192 5.58 -3.40 11.60
N ASP A 193 5.34 -3.34 12.90
CA ASP A 193 4.44 -4.25 13.61
C ASP A 193 3.24 -3.50 14.26
N GLU A 194 2.45 -4.21 15.03
CA GLU A 194 1.29 -3.66 15.75
C GLU A 194 1.66 -2.62 16.79
N VAL A 195 2.86 -2.69 17.38
CA VAL A 195 3.31 -1.75 18.43
C VAL A 195 3.67 -0.40 17.81
N ASP A 196 4.27 -0.40 16.62
CA ASP A 196 4.60 0.82 15.90
C ASP A 196 3.35 1.61 15.48
N LEU A 197 2.20 0.92 15.35
CA LEU A 197 0.95 1.48 14.83
C LEU A 197 -0.03 1.95 15.93
N LEU A 198 0.25 1.62 17.20
CA LEU A 198 -0.53 2.06 18.36
C LEU A 198 -0.13 3.44 18.84
#